data_db399b20187e97e8e0aa6901f854e514
#
_entry.id   db399b20187e97e8e0aa6901f854e514
#
_cell.length_a   1.000
_cell.length_b   1.000
_cell.length_c   1.000
_cell.angle_alpha   90.00
_cell.angle_beta   90.00
_cell.angle_gamma   90.00
#
_symmetry.space_group_name_H-M   'P 1'
#
loop_
_entity.id
_entity.type
_entity.pdbx_description
1 polymer ?
#
loop_
_entity_poly.entity_id
_entity_poly.type
_entity_poly.pdbx_seq_one_letter_code
_entity_poly.pdbx_strand_id
1 'polypeptide(L)'
;MAKQKTISKDIPLAEITLRRYEKPTNLNDRELVRKLCLSVGLLQPGDSRDVVVDVFNVLIKAKKNKQDLTSDEVCAHVIEERKKLKLPMLGIAPSNIRRQLKRLKDLMLIEKRLNAYILTERSNLNEIFEEKIEKFLLPSINSRIKEYLKKIDEL
;
A
#
# COMPACT_ATOMS: atom_id res chain seq x y z
N MET A 1 0.74 19.14 -28.91
CA MET A 1 0.10 17.85 -29.26
C MET A 1 1.02 16.70 -29.02
N ALA A 2 2.21 16.71 -29.60
CA ALA A 2 3.20 15.65 -29.39
C ALA A 2 3.66 15.52 -27.93
N LYS A 3 3.68 16.60 -27.17
CA LYS A 3 4.15 16.64 -25.77
C LYS A 3 3.32 15.77 -24.84
N GLN A 4 2.00 15.71 -25.02
CA GLN A 4 1.13 14.90 -24.16
C GLN A 4 1.35 13.40 -24.36
N LYS A 5 1.58 12.98 -25.59
CA LYS A 5 1.87 11.58 -25.92
C LYS A 5 3.18 11.09 -25.30
N THR A 6 4.19 11.98 -25.25
CA THR A 6 5.49 11.65 -24.65
C THR A 6 5.36 11.41 -23.14
N ILE A 7 4.61 12.27 -22.43
CA ILE A 7 4.38 12.12 -21.00
C ILE A 7 3.65 10.80 -20.70
N SER A 8 2.62 10.45 -21.50
CA SER A 8 1.86 9.22 -21.33
C SER A 8 2.73 7.98 -21.46
N LYS A 9 3.75 8.00 -22.33
CA LYS A 9 4.64 6.86 -22.53
C LYS A 9 5.54 6.56 -21.36
N ASP A 10 5.75 7.55 -20.48
CA ASP A 10 6.61 7.37 -19.31
C ASP A 10 5.86 6.90 -18.07
N ILE A 11 4.55 6.74 -18.17
CA ILE A 11 3.74 6.23 -17.06
C ILE A 11 3.90 4.70 -17.00
N PRO A 12 4.34 4.14 -15.85
CA PRO A 12 4.52 2.69 -15.76
C PRO A 12 3.19 1.95 -15.77
N LEU A 13 3.18 0.75 -16.34
CA LEU A 13 2.03 -0.15 -16.30
C LEU A 13 1.88 -0.79 -14.92
N ALA A 14 3.00 -1.01 -14.25
CA ALA A 14 3.05 -1.53 -12.90
C ALA A 14 4.35 -1.09 -12.26
N GLU A 15 4.34 -0.89 -10.96
CA GLU A 15 5.55 -0.54 -10.23
C GLU A 15 5.45 -1.02 -8.79
N ILE A 16 6.58 -1.29 -8.17
CA ILE A 16 6.68 -1.63 -6.77
C ILE A 16 8.06 -1.20 -6.25
N THR A 17 8.08 -0.69 -5.03
CA THR A 17 9.31 -0.38 -4.31
C THR A 17 9.44 -1.36 -3.15
N LEU A 18 10.55 -2.06 -3.08
CA LEU A 18 10.84 -2.96 -1.96
C LEU A 18 12.14 -2.53 -1.30
N ARG A 19 12.14 -2.47 0.04
CA ARG A 19 13.30 -2.08 0.83
C ARG A 19 13.52 -3.09 1.95
N ARG A 20 14.78 -3.26 2.31
CA ARG A 20 15.16 -4.11 3.43
C ARG A 20 15.45 -3.26 4.65
N TYR A 21 14.75 -3.52 5.75
CA TYR A 21 14.96 -2.88 7.03
C TYR A 21 15.48 -3.90 8.06
N GLU A 22 15.76 -3.43 9.25
CA GLU A 22 16.20 -4.29 10.36
C GLU A 22 15.10 -5.27 10.79
N LYS A 23 15.48 -6.30 11.54
CA LYS A 23 14.51 -7.30 12.03
C LYS A 23 13.43 -6.64 12.88
N PRO A 24 12.17 -7.15 12.81
CA PRO A 24 11.03 -6.53 13.52
C PRO A 24 11.00 -6.94 15.01
N THR A 25 12.02 -6.54 15.76
CA THR A 25 12.10 -6.82 17.19
C THR A 25 11.86 -5.54 18.01
N ASN A 26 11.19 -5.69 19.16
CA ASN A 26 10.91 -4.58 20.07
C ASN A 26 10.09 -3.44 19.46
N LEU A 27 9.17 -3.78 18.56
CA LEU A 27 8.27 -2.80 17.93
C LEU A 27 6.84 -3.01 18.44
N ASN A 28 6.13 -1.90 18.67
CA ASN A 28 4.69 -1.98 18.93
C ASN A 28 3.93 -2.20 17.62
N ASP A 29 2.62 -2.41 17.72
CA ASP A 29 1.78 -2.74 16.56
C ASP A 29 1.86 -1.68 15.46
N ARG A 30 1.76 -0.42 15.83
CA ARG A 30 1.80 0.66 14.83
C ARG A 30 3.16 0.78 14.18
N GLU A 31 4.23 0.61 14.93
CA GLU A 31 5.60 0.63 14.41
C GLU A 31 5.84 -0.50 13.41
N LEU A 32 5.29 -1.69 13.69
CA LEU A 32 5.35 -2.83 12.76
C LEU A 32 4.69 -2.49 11.43
N VAL A 33 3.47 -1.94 11.49
CA VAL A 33 2.75 -1.55 10.27
C VAL A 33 3.50 -0.45 9.54
N ARG A 34 4.05 0.53 10.27
CA ARG A 34 4.84 1.62 9.67
C ARG A 34 6.07 1.08 8.95
N LYS A 35 6.81 0.16 9.56
CA LYS A 35 7.99 -0.45 8.93
C LYS A 35 7.60 -1.27 7.70
N LEU A 36 6.47 -1.95 7.75
CA LEU A 36 5.96 -2.65 6.57
C LEU A 36 5.66 -1.65 5.44
N CYS A 37 5.00 -0.55 5.74
CA CYS A 37 4.70 0.48 4.75
C CYS A 37 5.97 1.04 4.10
N LEU A 38 7.01 1.27 4.89
CA LEU A 38 8.32 1.67 4.37
C LEU A 38 8.93 0.59 3.48
N SER A 39 8.81 -0.66 3.90
CA SER A 39 9.40 -1.80 3.18
C SER A 39 8.78 -2.01 1.80
N VAL A 40 7.49 -1.75 1.64
CA VAL A 40 6.78 -1.96 0.37
C VAL A 40 6.49 -0.66 -0.39
N GLY A 41 7.11 0.44 0.00
CA GLY A 41 7.03 1.70 -0.73
C GLY A 41 5.75 2.50 -0.55
N LEU A 42 4.90 2.15 0.41
CA LEU A 42 3.71 2.92 0.74
C LEU A 42 4.04 4.22 1.50
N LEU A 43 5.15 4.21 2.19
CA LEU A 43 5.67 5.36 2.91
C LEU A 43 7.13 5.55 2.52
N GLN A 44 7.56 6.82 2.31
CA GLN A 44 8.94 7.11 1.96
C GLN A 44 9.77 7.36 3.22
N PRO A 45 11.07 7.02 3.20
CA PRO A 45 11.95 7.33 4.33
C PRO A 45 11.93 8.83 4.65
N GLY A 46 11.77 9.16 5.93
CA GLY A 46 11.72 10.55 6.38
C GLY A 46 10.40 11.27 6.18
N ASP A 47 9.40 10.60 5.63
CA ASP A 47 8.09 11.20 5.40
C ASP A 47 7.33 11.28 6.73
N SER A 48 6.93 12.51 7.10
CA SER A 48 6.13 12.75 8.31
C SER A 48 4.64 12.54 8.10
N ARG A 49 4.19 12.51 6.84
CA ARG A 49 2.78 12.26 6.48
C ARG A 49 2.54 10.77 6.39
N ASP A 50 2.19 10.17 7.49
CA ASP A 50 2.13 8.72 7.65
C ASP A 50 0.74 8.15 7.86
N VAL A 51 -0.29 8.86 7.40
CA VAL A 51 -1.68 8.42 7.58
C VAL A 51 -1.99 7.08 6.91
N VAL A 52 -1.23 6.72 5.88
CA VAL A 52 -1.36 5.40 5.23
C VAL A 52 -1.15 4.27 6.25
N VAL A 53 -0.29 4.49 7.23
CA VAL A 53 -0.04 3.52 8.32
C VAL A 53 -1.32 3.28 9.11
N ASP A 54 -2.03 4.35 9.44
CA ASP A 54 -3.27 4.25 10.21
C ASP A 54 -4.39 3.63 9.39
N VAL A 55 -4.50 3.99 8.12
CA VAL A 55 -5.49 3.39 7.20
C VAL A 55 -5.28 1.88 7.13
N PHE A 56 -4.05 1.46 6.91
CA PHE A 56 -3.72 0.04 6.80
C PHE A 56 -3.98 -0.69 8.13
N ASN A 57 -3.56 -0.07 9.24
CA ASN A 57 -3.76 -0.64 10.58
C ASN A 57 -5.24 -0.83 10.92
N VAL A 58 -6.08 0.14 10.54
CA VAL A 58 -7.54 0.06 10.72
C VAL A 58 -8.09 -1.18 9.99
N LEU A 59 -7.65 -1.42 8.76
CA LEU A 59 -8.12 -2.56 7.98
C LEU A 59 -7.60 -3.90 8.52
N ILE A 60 -6.38 -3.91 9.05
CA ILE A 60 -5.83 -5.11 9.71
C ILE A 60 -6.66 -5.48 10.94
N LYS A 61 -7.00 -4.48 11.76
CA LYS A 61 -7.85 -4.67 12.94
C LYS A 61 -9.27 -5.07 12.54
N ALA A 62 -9.81 -4.47 11.50
CA ALA A 62 -11.14 -4.80 10.99
C ALA A 62 -11.24 -6.27 10.58
N LYS A 63 -10.20 -6.80 9.94
CA LYS A 63 -10.16 -8.23 9.60
C LYS A 63 -10.26 -9.10 10.84
N LYS A 64 -9.51 -8.78 11.88
CA LYS A 64 -9.55 -9.52 13.14
C LYS A 64 -10.95 -9.51 13.78
N ASN A 65 -11.65 -8.40 13.63
CA ASN A 65 -13.00 -8.23 14.17
C ASN A 65 -14.09 -8.63 13.18
N LYS A 66 -13.71 -9.22 12.04
CA LYS A 66 -14.62 -9.67 10.97
C LYS A 66 -15.55 -8.54 10.51
N GLN A 67 -15.00 -7.35 10.34
CA GLN A 67 -15.72 -6.17 9.88
C GLN A 67 -15.25 -5.76 8.48
N ASP A 68 -16.19 -5.36 7.65
CA ASP A 68 -15.93 -4.74 6.36
C ASP A 68 -16.24 -3.25 6.53
N LEU A 69 -15.30 -2.38 6.16
CA LEU A 69 -15.43 -0.95 6.42
C LEU A 69 -15.53 -0.15 5.13
N THR A 70 -16.48 0.78 5.08
CA THR A 70 -16.54 1.79 4.01
C THR A 70 -15.42 2.82 4.20
N SER A 71 -15.15 3.63 3.17
CA SER A 71 -14.12 4.66 3.28
C SER A 71 -14.44 5.66 4.39
N ASP A 72 -15.71 6.00 4.60
CA ASP A 72 -16.12 6.91 5.67
C ASP A 72 -15.88 6.29 7.05
N GLU A 73 -16.15 5.00 7.19
CA GLU A 73 -15.89 4.28 8.44
C GLU A 73 -14.37 4.18 8.71
N VAL A 74 -13.57 3.91 7.66
CA VAL A 74 -12.11 3.92 7.79
C VAL A 74 -11.64 5.29 8.26
N CYS A 75 -12.14 6.36 7.66
CA CYS A 75 -11.80 7.73 8.04
C CYS A 75 -12.09 7.99 9.52
N ALA A 76 -13.28 7.60 10.00
CA ALA A 76 -13.67 7.77 11.38
C ALA A 76 -12.73 7.04 12.34
N HIS A 77 -12.38 5.78 12.01
CA HIS A 77 -11.46 5.00 12.81
C HIS A 77 -10.04 5.59 12.82
N VAL A 78 -9.57 6.10 11.70
CA VAL A 78 -8.26 6.75 11.61
C VAL A 78 -8.21 7.98 12.52
N ILE A 79 -9.24 8.83 12.48
CA ILE A 79 -9.33 10.02 13.32
C ILE A 79 -9.28 9.64 14.80
N GLU A 80 -10.06 8.63 15.18
CA GLU A 80 -10.12 8.14 16.56
C GLU A 80 -8.75 7.63 17.02
N GLU A 81 -8.09 6.81 16.23
CA GLU A 81 -6.77 6.26 16.56
C GLU A 81 -5.71 7.35 16.69
N ARG A 82 -5.71 8.30 15.77
CA ARG A 82 -4.74 9.41 15.83
C ARG A 82 -4.96 10.29 17.05
N LYS A 83 -6.19 10.49 17.45
CA LYS A 83 -6.50 11.20 18.70
C LYS A 83 -5.98 10.45 19.92
N LYS A 84 -6.20 9.15 19.99
CA LYS A 84 -5.70 8.31 21.09
C LYS A 84 -4.20 8.36 21.22
N LEU A 85 -3.48 8.33 20.10
CA LEU A 85 -2.02 8.35 20.07
C LEU A 85 -1.44 9.75 20.11
N LYS A 86 -2.28 10.79 20.19
CA LYS A 86 -1.87 12.20 20.20
C LYS A 86 -1.01 12.55 18.99
N LEU A 87 -1.33 11.98 17.83
CA LEU A 87 -0.67 12.27 16.58
C LEU A 87 -1.26 13.50 15.90
N PRO A 88 -0.48 14.22 15.08
CA PRO A 88 -1.00 15.34 14.31
C PRO A 88 -2.20 14.93 13.45
N MET A 89 -3.21 15.78 13.39
CA MET A 89 -4.42 15.51 12.61
C MET A 89 -4.25 15.99 11.15
N LEU A 90 -3.17 15.57 10.52
CA LEU A 90 -2.85 15.88 9.13
C LEU A 90 -3.20 14.69 8.24
N GLY A 91 -3.68 14.98 7.03
CA GLY A 91 -3.97 13.94 6.04
C GLY A 91 -5.24 13.15 6.30
N ILE A 92 -6.09 13.60 7.21
CA ILE A 92 -7.33 12.90 7.59
C ILE A 92 -8.55 13.29 6.75
N ALA A 93 -8.38 14.15 5.75
CA ALA A 93 -9.49 14.52 4.86
C ALA A 93 -9.99 13.28 4.11
N PRO A 94 -11.31 13.14 3.93
CA PRO A 94 -11.87 11.97 3.23
C PRO A 94 -11.24 11.69 1.86
N SER A 95 -10.90 12.72 1.10
CA SER A 95 -10.24 12.57 -0.20
C SER A 95 -8.86 11.92 -0.07
N ASN A 96 -8.09 12.28 0.95
CA ASN A 96 -6.78 11.69 1.18
C ASN A 96 -6.89 10.26 1.71
N ILE A 97 -7.86 9.98 2.56
CA ILE A 97 -8.12 8.61 3.02
C ILE A 97 -8.41 7.71 1.81
N ARG A 98 -9.28 8.14 0.89
CA ARG A 98 -9.57 7.40 -0.33
C ARG A 98 -8.32 7.21 -1.21
N ARG A 99 -7.44 8.21 -1.26
CA ARG A 99 -6.18 8.11 -2.00
C ARG A 99 -5.28 7.03 -1.39
N GLN A 100 -5.18 6.97 -0.07
CA GLN A 100 -4.38 5.95 0.60
C GLN A 100 -4.99 4.56 0.41
N LEU A 101 -6.30 4.43 0.46
CA LEU A 101 -7.01 3.19 0.15
C LEU A 101 -6.70 2.73 -1.28
N LYS A 102 -6.71 3.66 -2.24
CA LYS A 102 -6.36 3.33 -3.63
C LYS A 102 -4.93 2.82 -3.76
N ARG A 103 -3.98 3.43 -3.07
CA ARG A 103 -2.59 2.99 -3.08
C ARG A 103 -2.43 1.57 -2.53
N LEU A 104 -3.10 1.25 -1.43
CA LEU A 104 -3.11 -0.09 -0.87
C LEU A 104 -3.74 -1.09 -1.84
N LYS A 105 -4.82 -0.69 -2.50
CA LYS A 105 -5.51 -1.52 -3.50
C LYS A 105 -4.63 -1.74 -4.74
N ASP A 106 -3.94 -0.71 -5.21
CA ASP A 106 -3.05 -0.83 -6.36
C ASP A 106 -1.89 -1.80 -6.08
N LEU A 107 -1.47 -1.91 -4.82
CA LEU A 107 -0.46 -2.87 -4.39
C LEU A 107 -1.06 -4.26 -4.09
N MET A 108 -2.36 -4.42 -4.28
CA MET A 108 -3.09 -5.68 -4.10
C MET A 108 -3.14 -6.18 -2.65
N LEU A 109 -2.85 -5.31 -1.68
CA LEU A 109 -2.93 -5.67 -0.26
C LEU A 109 -4.37 -5.65 0.25
N ILE A 110 -5.22 -4.84 -0.36
CA ILE A 110 -6.62 -4.74 -0.03
C ILE A 110 -7.46 -4.80 -1.30
N GLU A 111 -8.74 -5.08 -1.13
CA GLU A 111 -9.72 -5.02 -2.22
C GLU A 111 -10.98 -4.33 -1.76
N LYS A 112 -11.74 -3.84 -2.72
CA LYS A 112 -13.03 -3.20 -2.47
C LYS A 112 -14.13 -4.17 -2.92
N ARG A 113 -15.03 -4.51 -2.00
CA ARG A 113 -16.22 -5.30 -2.30
C ARG A 113 -17.45 -4.47 -2.02
N LEU A 114 -18.24 -4.20 -3.06
CA LEU A 114 -19.33 -3.22 -2.99
C LEU A 114 -18.73 -1.87 -2.53
N ASN A 115 -19.16 -1.34 -1.40
CA ASN A 115 -18.63 -0.08 -0.87
C ASN A 115 -17.65 -0.26 0.29
N ALA A 116 -17.27 -1.50 0.59
CA ALA A 116 -16.41 -1.79 1.74
C ALA A 116 -15.02 -2.24 1.30
N TYR A 117 -14.05 -2.01 2.16
CA TYR A 117 -12.66 -2.40 1.95
C TYR A 117 -12.27 -3.50 2.93
N ILE A 118 -11.54 -4.48 2.43
CA ILE A 118 -11.05 -5.61 3.21
C ILE A 118 -9.61 -5.95 2.79
N LEU A 119 -8.90 -6.66 3.65
CA LEU A 119 -7.65 -7.28 3.22
C LEU A 119 -7.98 -8.29 2.12
N THR A 120 -7.13 -8.38 1.11
CA THR A 120 -7.38 -9.17 -0.09
C THR A 120 -7.80 -10.61 0.26
N GLU A 121 -8.96 -11.01 -0.23
CA GLU A 121 -9.53 -12.35 -0.01
C GLU A 121 -9.66 -12.72 1.47
N ARG A 122 -9.67 -11.74 2.36
CA ARG A 122 -9.64 -11.93 3.82
C ARG A 122 -8.52 -12.85 4.29
N SER A 123 -7.44 -12.91 3.51
CA SER A 123 -6.28 -13.74 3.79
C SER A 123 -5.32 -13.04 4.75
N ASN A 124 -4.36 -13.79 5.28
CA ASN A 124 -3.28 -13.23 6.07
C ASN A 124 -2.34 -12.41 5.17
N LEU A 125 -1.72 -11.38 5.71
CA LEU A 125 -0.83 -10.52 4.94
C LEU A 125 0.31 -11.27 4.28
N ASN A 126 0.87 -12.27 4.96
CA ASN A 126 1.94 -13.09 4.40
C ASN A 126 1.48 -13.84 3.15
N GLU A 127 0.28 -14.41 3.19
CA GLU A 127 -0.31 -15.11 2.04
C GLU A 127 -0.59 -14.14 0.88
N ILE A 128 -1.10 -12.96 1.19
CA ILE A 128 -1.37 -11.93 0.19
C ILE A 128 -0.07 -11.53 -0.51
N PHE A 129 0.98 -11.28 0.27
CA PHE A 129 2.28 -10.91 -0.28
C PHE A 129 2.84 -11.99 -1.20
N GLU A 130 2.80 -13.25 -0.74
CA GLU A 130 3.28 -14.38 -1.56
C GLU A 130 2.52 -14.51 -2.88
N GLU A 131 1.20 -14.48 -2.83
CA GLU A 131 0.37 -14.71 -4.02
C GLU A 131 0.32 -13.52 -4.96
N LYS A 132 0.18 -12.31 -4.43
CA LYS A 132 -0.06 -11.12 -5.25
C LYS A 132 1.21 -10.41 -5.64
N ILE A 133 2.20 -10.38 -4.76
CA ILE A 133 3.44 -9.63 -5.02
C ILE A 133 4.55 -10.56 -5.51
N GLU A 134 4.93 -11.57 -4.73
CA GLU A 134 6.03 -12.46 -5.11
C GLU A 134 5.73 -13.29 -6.36
N LYS A 135 4.53 -13.86 -6.46
CA LYS A 135 4.17 -14.77 -7.54
C LYS A 135 3.51 -14.10 -8.73
N PHE A 136 3.06 -12.86 -8.59
CA PHE A 136 2.36 -12.19 -9.67
C PHE A 136 3.01 -10.85 -10.07
N LEU A 137 2.96 -9.85 -9.20
CA LEU A 137 3.41 -8.49 -9.55
C LEU A 137 4.91 -8.44 -9.85
N LEU A 138 5.72 -8.98 -8.94
CA LEU A 138 7.18 -8.94 -9.07
C LEU A 138 7.68 -9.72 -10.29
N PRO A 139 7.22 -10.95 -10.55
CA PRO A 139 7.61 -11.66 -11.77
C PRO A 139 7.21 -10.94 -13.06
N SER A 140 6.05 -10.28 -13.09
CA SER A 140 5.59 -9.55 -14.27
C SER A 140 6.52 -8.37 -14.59
N ILE A 141 6.98 -7.66 -13.58
CA ILE A 141 7.93 -6.56 -13.74
C ILE A 141 9.29 -7.11 -14.18
N ASN A 142 9.79 -8.14 -13.51
CA ASN A 142 11.07 -8.76 -13.82
C ASN A 142 11.12 -9.29 -15.26
N SER A 143 10.06 -9.96 -15.71
CA SER A 143 9.98 -10.48 -17.07
C SER A 143 10.08 -9.37 -18.11
N ARG A 144 9.41 -8.27 -17.90
CA ARG A 144 9.44 -7.16 -18.84
C ARG A 144 10.82 -6.50 -18.88
N ILE A 145 11.47 -6.35 -17.72
CA ILE A 145 12.84 -5.82 -17.67
C ILE A 145 13.78 -6.73 -18.47
N LYS A 146 13.65 -8.05 -18.33
CA LYS A 146 14.47 -9.00 -19.08
C LYS A 146 14.26 -8.92 -20.59
N GLU A 147 13.04 -8.61 -21.03
CA GLU A 147 12.77 -8.38 -22.45
C GLU A 147 13.55 -7.17 -22.98
N TYR A 148 13.62 -6.09 -22.22
CA TYR A 148 14.43 -4.93 -22.58
C TYR A 148 15.91 -5.26 -22.60
N LEU A 149 16.40 -5.95 -21.57
CA LEU A 149 17.81 -6.35 -21.49
C LEU A 149 18.21 -7.21 -22.67
N LYS A 150 17.37 -8.17 -23.04
CA LYS A 150 17.63 -9.03 -24.20
C LYS A 150 17.73 -8.22 -25.50
N LYS A 151 16.82 -7.27 -25.70
CA LYS A 151 16.87 -6.40 -26.87
C LYS A 151 18.14 -5.55 -26.91
N ILE A 152 18.58 -5.06 -25.76
CA ILE A 152 19.81 -4.26 -25.66
C ILE A 152 21.02 -5.13 -25.95
N ASP A 153 21.05 -6.36 -25.42
CA ASP A 153 22.17 -7.30 -25.66
C ASP A 153 22.29 -7.69 -27.13
N GLU A 154 21.21 -7.60 -27.89
CA GLU A 154 21.19 -7.88 -29.32
C GLU A 154 21.67 -6.70 -30.19
N LEU A 155 21.90 -5.54 -29.60
CA LEU A 155 22.44 -4.39 -30.35
C LEU A 155 23.90 -4.62 -30.71
#